data_1d56e37ab6789d345ed467a58a77b1bc
#
_entry.id   1d56e37ab6789d345ed467a58a77b1bc
#
_cell.length_a   1.000
_cell.length_b   1.000
_cell.length_c   1.000
_cell.angle_alpha   90.00
_cell.angle_beta   90.00
_cell.angle_gamma   90.00
#
_symmetry.space_group_name_H-M   'P 1'
#
loop_
_entity.id
_entity.type
_entity.pdbx_description
1 polymer ?
#
loop_
_entity_poly.entity_id
_entity_poly.type
_entity_poly.pdbx_seq_one_letter_code
_entity_poly.pdbx_strand_id
1 'polypeptide(L)'
;MVGILQADIFTNKTALITGAASGIGRGLALHAAKLQMNVVLMDLNKDGLNETHSLMTECPSMIIHCDISNLEDFSKAKEKIASEFGTVHFLFNNAGIFLEGRAWKADQKN
;
A
#
# COMPACT_ATOMS: atom_id res chain seq x y z
N MET A 1 25.13 -8.75 8.61
CA MET A 1 25.02 -7.57 9.30
C MET A 1 24.32 -6.52 8.54
N VAL A 2 24.79 -6.20 7.38
CA VAL A 2 24.13 -5.21 6.58
C VAL A 2 22.70 -5.59 6.31
N GLY A 3 22.41 -6.84 6.04
CA GLY A 3 21.06 -7.27 5.77
C GLY A 3 20.15 -7.08 6.97
N ILE A 4 20.68 -7.26 8.16
CA ILE A 4 19.90 -7.12 9.36
C ILE A 4 19.56 -5.67 9.57
N LEU A 5 20.49 -4.78 9.29
CA LEU A 5 20.24 -3.36 9.46
C LEU A 5 19.16 -2.90 8.46
N GLN A 6 19.19 -3.44 7.24
CA GLN A 6 18.22 -3.06 6.27
C GLN A 6 16.85 -3.55 6.67
N ALA A 7 16.76 -4.74 7.23
CA ALA A 7 15.48 -5.27 7.66
C ALA A 7 14.93 -4.39 8.78
N ASP A 8 15.80 -3.93 9.69
CA ASP A 8 15.34 -3.11 10.78
C ASP A 8 14.81 -1.77 10.28
N ILE A 9 15.35 -1.26 9.19
CA ILE A 9 14.89 0.00 8.65
C ILE A 9 13.45 -0.12 8.18
N PHE A 10 13.04 -1.25 7.66
CA PHE A 10 11.71 -1.42 7.14
C PHE A 10 10.71 -2.01 8.13
N THR A 11 11.21 -2.68 9.17
CA THR A 11 10.33 -3.34 10.11
C THR A 11 9.34 -2.36 10.74
N ASN A 12 8.09 -2.72 10.72
CA ASN A 12 7.00 -1.92 11.26
C ASN A 12 6.73 -0.59 10.54
N LYS A 13 7.37 -0.35 9.41
CA LYS A 13 7.04 0.82 8.61
C LYS A 13 5.86 0.41 7.71
N THR A 14 5.07 1.35 7.30
CA THR A 14 3.87 1.07 6.53
C THR A 14 4.07 1.38 5.07
N ALA A 15 3.79 0.42 4.22
CA ALA A 15 3.86 0.56 2.77
C ALA A 15 2.46 0.50 2.18
N LEU A 16 2.12 1.51 1.39
CA LEU A 16 0.85 1.52 0.67
C LEU A 16 1.18 1.19 -0.78
N ILE A 17 0.59 0.15 -1.31
CA ILE A 17 0.86 -0.28 -2.68
C ILE A 17 -0.42 -0.21 -3.47
N THR A 18 -0.45 0.65 -4.49
CA THR A 18 -1.59 0.73 -5.38
C THR A 18 -1.34 -0.24 -6.52
N GLY A 19 -2.37 -0.74 -7.15
CA GLY A 19 -2.23 -1.74 -8.19
C GLY A 19 -1.75 -3.07 -7.63
N ALA A 20 -2.13 -3.36 -6.40
CA ALA A 20 -1.60 -4.52 -5.69
C ALA A 20 -2.24 -5.85 -6.07
N ALA A 21 -3.26 -5.83 -6.91
CA ALA A 21 -3.98 -7.04 -7.26
C ALA A 21 -3.22 -7.98 -8.19
N SER A 22 -2.22 -7.51 -8.87
CA SER A 22 -1.48 -8.36 -9.80
C SER A 22 -0.15 -7.76 -10.18
N GLY A 23 0.63 -8.49 -10.94
CA GLY A 23 1.85 -8.00 -11.57
C GLY A 23 2.90 -7.44 -10.60
N ILE A 24 3.43 -6.30 -10.96
CA ILE A 24 4.49 -5.65 -10.18
C ILE A 24 3.99 -5.28 -8.79
N GLY A 25 2.77 -4.79 -8.68
CA GLY A 25 2.21 -4.43 -7.39
C GLY A 25 2.15 -5.62 -6.43
N ARG A 26 1.76 -6.78 -6.97
CA ARG A 26 1.72 -7.99 -6.18
C ARG A 26 3.13 -8.36 -5.72
N GLY A 27 4.10 -8.26 -6.62
CA GLY A 27 5.50 -8.57 -6.29
C GLY A 27 6.02 -7.67 -5.18
N LEU A 28 5.69 -6.38 -5.23
CA LEU A 28 6.11 -5.43 -4.21
C LEU A 28 5.48 -5.79 -2.87
N ALA A 29 4.20 -6.18 -2.89
CA ALA A 29 3.50 -6.52 -1.66
C ALA A 29 4.13 -7.74 -0.98
N LEU A 30 4.45 -8.75 -1.78
CA LEU A 30 5.04 -9.95 -1.23
C LEU A 30 6.42 -9.65 -0.64
N HIS A 31 7.17 -8.79 -1.29
CA HIS A 31 8.48 -8.43 -0.80
C HIS A 31 8.38 -7.60 0.49
N ALA A 32 7.46 -6.64 0.53
CA ALA A 32 7.26 -5.82 1.71
C ALA A 32 6.87 -6.67 2.91
N ALA A 33 6.05 -7.70 2.67
CA ALA A 33 5.64 -8.60 3.73
C ALA A 33 6.85 -9.33 4.32
N LYS A 34 7.79 -9.72 3.44
CA LYS A 34 8.97 -10.42 3.91
C LYS A 34 9.86 -9.51 4.74
N LEU A 35 9.78 -8.21 4.52
CA LEU A 35 10.55 -7.25 5.28
C LEU A 35 9.84 -6.87 6.58
N GLN A 36 8.73 -7.53 6.89
CA GLN A 36 7.98 -7.30 8.11
C GLN A 36 7.40 -5.89 8.17
N MET A 37 6.97 -5.37 7.04
CA MET A 37 6.32 -4.08 7.00
C MET A 37 4.84 -4.24 7.26
N ASN A 38 4.15 -3.17 7.56
CA ASN A 38 2.70 -3.16 7.57
C ASN A 38 2.34 -2.87 6.11
N VAL A 39 1.52 -3.67 5.49
CA VAL A 39 1.26 -3.55 4.06
C VAL A 39 -0.20 -3.24 3.77
N VAL A 40 -0.44 -2.17 3.02
CA VAL A 40 -1.78 -1.82 2.60
C VAL A 40 -1.88 -2.12 1.11
N LEU A 41 -2.81 -2.99 0.74
CA LEU A 41 -3.01 -3.40 -0.64
C LEU A 41 -4.22 -2.67 -1.19
N MET A 42 -4.04 -1.90 -2.25
CA MET A 42 -5.11 -1.11 -2.82
C MET A 42 -5.26 -1.38 -4.30
N ASP A 43 -6.47 -1.61 -4.76
CA ASP A 43 -6.75 -1.85 -6.17
C ASP A 43 -8.26 -1.83 -6.40
N LEU A 44 -8.66 -1.72 -7.66
CA LEU A 44 -10.05 -1.81 -8.00
C LEU A 44 -10.46 -3.27 -8.09
N ASN A 45 -9.53 -4.17 -8.32
CA ASN A 45 -9.82 -5.59 -8.52
C ASN A 45 -9.82 -6.31 -7.18
N LYS A 46 -11.02 -6.45 -6.60
CA LYS A 46 -11.15 -7.05 -5.31
C LYS A 46 -10.66 -8.49 -5.26
N ASP A 47 -10.97 -9.28 -6.26
CA ASP A 47 -10.56 -10.68 -6.28
C ASP A 47 -9.04 -10.79 -6.36
N GLY A 48 -8.42 -9.93 -7.14
CA GLY A 48 -6.96 -9.91 -7.25
C GLY A 48 -6.31 -9.49 -5.95
N LEU A 49 -6.94 -8.56 -5.20
CA LEU A 49 -6.41 -8.15 -3.91
C LEU A 49 -6.46 -9.32 -2.93
N ASN A 50 -7.56 -10.07 -2.93
CA ASN A 50 -7.69 -11.21 -2.04
C ASN A 50 -6.64 -12.27 -2.40
N GLU A 51 -6.36 -12.43 -3.67
CA GLU A 51 -5.38 -13.40 -4.11
C GLU A 51 -3.98 -12.96 -3.66
N THR A 52 -3.65 -11.70 -3.84
CA THR A 52 -2.34 -11.20 -3.40
C THR A 52 -2.19 -11.41 -1.90
N HIS A 53 -3.24 -11.08 -1.14
CA HIS A 53 -3.19 -11.21 0.30
C HIS A 53 -2.96 -12.66 0.71
N SER A 54 -3.56 -13.60 0.00
CA SER A 54 -3.43 -15.00 0.33
C SER A 54 -2.01 -15.53 0.09
N LEU A 55 -1.23 -14.84 -0.73
CA LEU A 55 0.11 -15.27 -1.03
C LEU A 55 1.14 -14.64 -0.09
N MET A 56 0.72 -13.70 0.75
CA MET A 56 1.67 -13.00 1.58
C MET A 56 2.04 -13.79 2.82
N THR A 57 3.24 -13.52 3.34
CA THR A 57 3.63 -14.15 4.58
C THR A 57 2.93 -13.36 5.67
N GLU A 58 2.96 -13.83 6.90
CA GLU A 58 2.32 -13.15 7.95
C GLU A 58 2.91 -11.80 8.20
N CYS A 59 2.11 -10.80 8.16
CA CYS A 59 2.49 -9.44 8.52
C CYS A 59 1.19 -8.67 8.70
N PRO A 60 1.19 -7.55 9.41
CA PRO A 60 -0.02 -6.75 9.53
C PRO A 60 -0.36 -6.22 8.14
N SER A 61 -1.57 -6.42 7.69
CA SER A 61 -1.95 -5.97 6.35
C SER A 61 -3.40 -5.54 6.30
N MET A 62 -3.73 -4.77 5.28
CA MET A 62 -5.05 -4.25 5.10
C MET A 62 -5.36 -4.27 3.62
N ILE A 63 -6.55 -4.70 3.23
CA ILE A 63 -6.98 -4.67 1.85
C ILE A 63 -7.96 -3.54 1.70
N ILE A 64 -7.73 -2.68 0.74
CA ILE A 64 -8.65 -1.59 0.45
C ILE A 64 -9.06 -1.64 -1.01
N HIS A 65 -10.34 -1.88 -1.24
CA HIS A 65 -10.90 -1.88 -2.59
C HIS A 65 -11.23 -0.43 -2.87
N CYS A 66 -10.49 0.20 -3.75
CA CYS A 66 -10.60 1.63 -3.94
C CYS A 66 -10.30 2.01 -5.37
N ASP A 67 -11.06 2.99 -5.88
CA ASP A 67 -10.83 3.55 -7.19
C ASP A 67 -9.95 4.77 -6.92
N ILE A 68 -8.66 4.67 -7.18
CA ILE A 68 -7.74 5.76 -6.87
C ILE A 68 -7.93 6.97 -7.77
N SER A 69 -8.72 6.86 -8.82
CA SER A 69 -8.99 8.02 -9.65
C SER A 69 -10.13 8.83 -9.05
N ASN A 70 -10.79 8.33 -8.03
CA ASN A 70 -11.86 9.01 -7.36
C ASN A 70 -11.31 9.59 -6.06
N LEU A 71 -11.19 10.91 -5.99
CA LEU A 71 -10.60 11.56 -4.83
C LEU A 71 -11.31 11.29 -3.53
N GLU A 72 -12.62 11.21 -3.55
CA GLU A 72 -13.36 10.98 -2.36
C GLU A 72 -13.09 9.58 -1.83
N ASP A 73 -13.03 8.61 -2.73
CA ASP A 73 -12.77 7.23 -2.37
C ASP A 73 -11.37 7.13 -1.77
N PHE A 74 -10.42 7.79 -2.39
CA PHE A 74 -9.04 7.75 -1.93
C PHE A 74 -8.89 8.47 -0.59
N SER A 75 -9.63 9.55 -0.37
CA SER A 75 -9.59 10.25 0.90
C SER A 75 -10.09 9.37 2.02
N LYS A 76 -11.16 8.62 1.78
CA LYS A 76 -11.69 7.73 2.79
C LYS A 76 -10.69 6.62 3.09
N ALA A 77 -10.01 6.15 2.06
CA ALA A 77 -9.01 5.11 2.22
C ALA A 77 -7.86 5.63 3.09
N LYS A 78 -7.44 6.87 2.86
CA LYS A 78 -6.35 7.46 3.63
C LYS A 78 -6.72 7.56 5.11
N GLU A 79 -7.97 7.91 5.40
CA GLU A 79 -8.42 8.01 6.78
C GLU A 79 -8.39 6.64 7.45
N LYS A 80 -8.80 5.62 6.72
CA LYS A 80 -8.82 4.28 7.27
C LYS A 80 -7.41 3.79 7.54
N ILE A 81 -6.47 4.07 6.66
CA ILE A 81 -5.09 3.69 6.84
C ILE A 81 -4.49 4.40 8.05
N ALA A 82 -4.78 5.70 8.18
CA ALA A 82 -4.26 6.47 9.28
C ALA A 82 -4.77 5.94 10.62
N SER A 83 -6.04 5.54 10.63
CA SER A 83 -6.64 5.03 11.83
C SER A 83 -6.02 3.69 12.25
N GLU A 84 -5.66 2.85 11.28
CA GLU A 84 -5.12 1.56 11.58
C GLU A 84 -3.61 1.54 11.76
N PHE A 85 -2.87 2.17 10.92
CA PHE A 85 -1.44 2.14 10.94
C PHE A 85 -0.74 3.47 11.20
N GLY A 86 -1.48 4.54 11.24
CA GLY A 86 -0.89 5.85 11.47
C GLY A 86 -0.30 6.43 10.21
N THR A 87 1.00 6.42 10.06
CA THR A 87 1.65 7.05 8.95
C THR A 87 2.00 6.07 7.85
N VAL A 88 1.87 6.50 6.62
CA VAL A 88 2.36 5.73 5.49
C VAL A 88 3.79 6.19 5.26
N HIS A 89 4.74 5.31 5.33
CA HIS A 89 6.15 5.66 5.16
C HIS A 89 6.61 5.47 3.71
N PHE A 90 6.02 4.54 2.99
CA PHE A 90 6.40 4.29 1.61
C PHE A 90 5.16 4.14 0.74
N LEU A 91 5.12 4.86 -0.37
CA LEU A 91 4.01 4.76 -1.29
C LEU A 91 4.54 4.20 -2.61
N PHE A 92 4.05 3.07 -3.04
CA PHE A 92 4.41 2.52 -4.31
C PHE A 92 3.22 2.69 -5.25
N ASN A 93 3.28 3.73 -6.06
CA ASN A 93 2.18 4.06 -6.95
C ASN A 93 2.29 3.25 -8.22
N ASN A 94 1.80 2.04 -8.19
CA ASN A 94 1.92 1.15 -9.30
C ASN A 94 0.65 1.08 -10.15
N ALA A 95 -0.40 1.72 -9.76
CA ALA A 95 -1.62 1.68 -10.50
C ALA A 95 -1.53 2.44 -11.80
N GLY A 96 -0.55 3.24 -11.89
CA GLY A 96 -0.39 3.92 -13.12
C GLY A 96 -1.01 5.23 -13.21
N ILE A 97 -2.14 5.43 -13.50
CA ILE A 97 -2.60 6.62 -13.75
C ILE A 97 -3.06 7.29 -12.70
N PHE A 98 -3.59 7.91 -12.61
CA PHE A 98 -4.26 8.56 -11.80
C PHE A 98 -3.72 9.81 -11.58
N LEU A 99 -4.07 10.48 -10.83
CA LEU A 99 -3.75 11.79 -10.63
C LEU A 99 -2.39 11.99 -10.25
N GLU A 100 -1.63 11.06 -10.41
CA GLU A 100 -0.32 11.18 -10.21
C GLU A 100 0.11 11.85 -9.04
N GLY A 101 -0.10 11.56 -8.06
CA GLY A 101 0.31 12.24 -6.92
C GLY A 101 -0.65 13.34 -6.59
N ARG A 102 -1.56 13.70 -7.52
CA ARG A 102 -2.43 14.72 -7.29
C ARG A 102 -3.25 14.47 -6.09
N ALA A 103 -3.63 13.24 -5.79
CA ALA A 103 -4.44 12.91 -4.63
C ALA A 103 -3.71 13.27 -3.34
N TRP A 104 -2.41 13.14 -3.29
CA TRP A 104 -1.66 13.51 -2.11
C TRP A 104 -1.41 14.99 -2.15
N LYS A 105 -1.08 15.52 -3.29
CA LYS A 105 -0.80 16.92 -3.38
C LYS A 105 -1.97 17.82 -3.17
N ALA A 106 -3.14 17.34 -3.46
CA ALA A 106 -4.33 18.14 -3.26
C ALA A 106 -4.46 18.53 -1.81
N ASP A 107 -4.01 17.66 -0.91
CA ASP A 107 -4.10 17.97 0.48
C ASP A 107 -3.07 18.99 0.85
N GLN A 108 -1.94 18.99 0.21
CA GLN A 108 -0.93 19.94 0.54
C GLN A 108 -1.14 21.22 -0.14
N LYS A 109 -1.64 21.24 -1.34
CA LYS A 109 -1.77 22.38 -2.08
C LYS A 109 -2.65 23.27 -1.60
N ASN A 110 -3.55 22.89 -1.05
CA ASN A 110 -4.41 23.84 -0.59
C ASN A 110 -4.34 24.09 0.80
#